data_b5886120e9d49f70379d78e5b2f30f0e
#
_entry.id   b5886120e9d49f70379d78e5b2f30f0e
#
_cell.length_a   1.000
_cell.length_b   1.000
_cell.length_c   1.000
_cell.angle_alpha   90.00
_cell.angle_beta   90.00
_cell.angle_gamma   90.00
#
_symmetry.space_group_name_H-M   'P 1'
#
loop_
_entity.id
_entity.type
_entity.pdbx_description
1 polymer ?
#
loop_
_entity_poly.entity_id
_entity_poly.type
_entity_poly.pdbx_seq_one_letter_code
_entity_poly.pdbx_strand_id
1 'polypeptide(L)'
;MNNLIKKWSSRVIPLAGFAATLLVAVLYVYQPAWLRNLDHRLYDTVLKKGHNAQTKKAVVIVDLDEKSLQRFGQWPWPRYRMALLLKKLQQAGVRAVGMDILFAEPDRTSPAILRQELKKDLDVDMDFAGLPEALRDNDRIFADTLREGPFVLGFFFEFEGAVPQAGPVQVKDLNPAMLAKDQDILLPGLLFSAPSLLQPLANLAAAAPATGFINTIRDQDGVLRSTPV
;
A
#
# COMPACT_ATOMS: atom_id res chain seq x y z
N MET A 1 7.71 62.02 34.62
CA MET A 1 7.55 60.55 34.59
C MET A 1 6.98 60.03 33.28
N ASN A 2 6.12 60.76 32.58
CA ASN A 2 5.46 60.26 31.35
C ASN A 2 6.39 60.20 30.09
N ASN A 3 7.43 60.99 29.98
CA ASN A 3 8.27 61.02 28.78
C ASN A 3 9.27 59.82 28.67
N LEU A 4 9.68 59.26 29.80
CA LEU A 4 10.56 58.09 29.86
C LEU A 4 9.81 56.80 29.46
N ILE A 5 8.58 56.66 29.92
CA ILE A 5 7.70 55.52 29.58
C ILE A 5 7.36 55.53 28.09
N LYS A 6 7.11 56.72 27.50
CA LYS A 6 6.79 56.88 26.09
C LYS A 6 8.00 56.58 25.20
N LYS A 7 9.21 56.90 25.60
CA LYS A 7 10.48 56.66 24.89
C LYS A 7 10.90 55.17 24.96
N TRP A 8 10.56 54.49 26.09
CA TRP A 8 10.80 53.07 26.25
C TRP A 8 9.83 52.23 25.39
N SER A 9 8.53 52.61 25.38
CA SER A 9 7.53 51.87 24.58
C SER A 9 7.80 51.94 23.07
N SER A 10 8.35 53.04 22.55
CA SER A 10 8.63 53.20 21.12
C SER A 10 9.76 52.29 20.60
N ARG A 11 10.63 51.78 21.46
CA ARG A 11 11.69 50.81 21.06
C ARG A 11 11.38 49.39 21.49
N VAL A 12 10.71 49.22 22.61
CA VAL A 12 10.38 47.90 23.15
C VAL A 12 9.33 47.17 22.27
N ILE A 13 8.35 47.91 21.76
CA ILE A 13 7.31 47.33 20.91
C ILE A 13 7.88 46.73 19.60
N PRO A 14 8.68 47.46 18.79
CA PRO A 14 9.25 46.88 17.57
C PRO A 14 10.28 45.78 17.88
N LEU A 15 11.03 45.88 18.98
CA LEU A 15 11.97 44.84 19.40
C LEU A 15 11.24 43.55 19.82
N ALA A 16 10.15 43.68 20.55
CA ALA A 16 9.31 42.56 20.94
C ALA A 16 8.64 41.91 19.69
N GLY A 17 8.19 42.72 18.74
CA GLY A 17 7.67 42.24 17.46
C GLY A 17 8.71 41.45 16.67
N PHE A 18 9.91 42.00 16.55
CA PHE A 18 11.02 41.29 15.87
C PHE A 18 11.39 39.98 16.57
N ALA A 19 11.49 39.99 17.91
CA ALA A 19 11.79 38.80 18.68
C ALA A 19 10.69 37.72 18.52
N ALA A 20 9.42 38.12 18.52
CA ALA A 20 8.29 37.20 18.28
C ALA A 20 8.34 36.61 16.88
N THR A 21 8.60 37.44 15.85
CA THR A 21 8.74 36.96 14.45
C THR A 21 9.90 35.98 14.32
N LEU A 22 11.06 36.31 14.94
CA LEU A 22 12.22 35.43 14.94
C LEU A 22 11.90 34.10 15.65
N LEU A 23 11.22 34.13 16.78
CA LEU A 23 10.80 32.93 17.51
C LEU A 23 9.89 32.04 16.63
N VAL A 24 8.90 32.63 15.96
CA VAL A 24 8.01 31.90 15.05
C VAL A 24 8.81 31.31 13.87
N ALA A 25 9.74 32.07 13.30
CA ALA A 25 10.59 31.57 12.21
C ALA A 25 11.46 30.40 12.66
N VAL A 26 12.06 30.48 13.85
CA VAL A 26 12.84 29.37 14.43
C VAL A 26 11.96 28.15 14.69
N LEU A 27 10.77 28.32 15.26
CA LEU A 27 9.81 27.22 15.47
C LEU A 27 9.37 26.58 14.16
N TYR A 28 9.18 27.40 13.12
CA TYR A 28 8.81 26.92 11.78
C TYR A 28 9.92 26.08 11.13
N VAL A 29 11.17 26.52 11.25
CA VAL A 29 12.34 25.80 10.67
C VAL A 29 12.70 24.56 11.48
N TYR A 30 12.69 24.67 12.82
CA TYR A 30 13.13 23.58 13.71
C TYR A 30 12.06 22.50 13.93
N GLN A 31 10.80 22.83 13.75
CA GLN A 31 9.63 21.94 13.92
C GLN A 31 9.77 20.97 15.12
N PRO A 32 9.88 21.45 16.34
CA PRO A 32 10.08 20.58 17.49
C PRO A 32 8.91 19.57 17.62
N ALA A 33 9.20 18.37 18.12
CA ALA A 33 8.26 17.26 18.16
C ALA A 33 6.89 17.60 18.80
N TRP A 34 6.89 18.44 19.85
CA TRP A 34 5.65 18.88 20.48
C TRP A 34 4.75 19.71 19.54
N LEU A 35 5.36 20.56 18.69
CA LEU A 35 4.63 21.39 17.72
C LEU A 35 4.01 20.51 16.62
N ARG A 36 4.78 19.55 16.09
CA ARG A 36 4.27 18.56 15.13
C ARG A 36 3.12 17.76 15.73
N ASN A 37 3.26 17.28 16.96
CA ASN A 37 2.19 16.55 17.64
C ASN A 37 0.92 17.39 17.82
N LEU A 38 1.07 18.70 18.06
CA LEU A 38 -0.07 19.61 18.13
C LEU A 38 -0.74 19.76 16.77
N ASP A 39 0.03 19.95 15.71
CA ASP A 39 -0.46 20.04 14.33
C ASP A 39 -1.22 18.77 13.92
N HIS A 40 -0.65 17.60 14.18
CA HIS A 40 -1.31 16.31 13.93
C HIS A 40 -2.65 16.18 14.68
N ARG A 41 -2.70 16.58 15.95
CA ARG A 41 -3.96 16.55 16.73
C ARG A 41 -5.01 17.52 16.21
N LEU A 42 -4.59 18.71 15.77
CA LEU A 42 -5.48 19.68 15.14
C LEU A 42 -6.03 19.13 13.83
N TYR A 43 -5.15 18.60 12.98
CA TYR A 43 -5.54 17.96 11.73
C TYR A 43 -6.55 16.83 11.94
N ASP A 44 -6.26 15.89 12.86
CA ASP A 44 -7.17 14.79 13.21
C ASP A 44 -8.53 15.29 13.71
N THR A 45 -8.52 16.38 14.51
CA THR A 45 -9.75 16.99 15.04
C THR A 45 -10.59 17.61 13.93
N VAL A 46 -9.94 18.30 12.99
CA VAL A 46 -10.62 18.92 11.83
C VAL A 46 -11.19 17.83 10.93
N LEU A 47 -10.42 16.78 10.63
CA LEU A 47 -10.90 15.65 9.84
C LEU A 47 -12.12 14.96 10.48
N LYS A 48 -12.06 14.68 11.79
CA LYS A 48 -13.19 14.06 12.51
C LYS A 48 -14.44 14.92 12.48
N LYS A 49 -14.32 16.24 12.58
CA LYS A 49 -15.46 17.17 12.52
C LYS A 49 -15.96 17.42 11.10
N GLY A 50 -15.07 17.41 10.12
CA GLY A 50 -15.39 17.59 8.71
C GLY A 50 -15.96 16.33 8.03
N HIS A 51 -15.83 15.17 8.67
CA HIS A 51 -16.32 13.93 8.13
C HIS A 51 -17.86 13.92 8.11
N ASN A 52 -18.42 14.15 6.93
CA ASN A 52 -19.88 14.10 6.75
C ASN A 52 -20.29 12.62 6.63
N ALA A 53 -21.00 12.11 7.65
CA ALA A 53 -21.41 10.70 7.74
C ALA A 53 -22.37 10.23 6.62
N GLN A 54 -22.72 11.11 5.68
CA GLN A 54 -23.62 10.81 4.55
C GLN A 54 -22.91 10.34 3.28
N THR A 55 -21.61 10.04 3.31
CA THR A 55 -20.93 9.40 2.16
C THR A 55 -21.55 8.03 1.91
N LYS A 56 -22.05 7.82 0.70
CA LYS A 56 -22.52 6.50 0.26
C LYS A 56 -21.37 5.52 0.47
N LYS A 57 -21.62 4.43 1.19
CA LYS A 57 -20.62 3.36 1.39
C LYS A 57 -20.37 2.68 0.05
N ALA A 58 -19.41 3.22 -0.71
CA ALA A 58 -19.01 2.70 -2.01
C ALA A 58 -17.92 1.63 -1.90
N VAL A 59 -17.22 1.58 -0.75
CA VAL A 59 -16.11 0.65 -0.51
C VAL A 59 -16.50 -0.29 0.61
N VAL A 60 -16.25 -1.58 0.40
CA VAL A 60 -16.42 -2.66 1.39
C VAL A 60 -15.05 -3.28 1.62
N ILE A 61 -14.65 -3.39 2.88
CA ILE A 61 -13.44 -4.11 3.26
C ILE A 61 -13.82 -5.57 3.50
N VAL A 62 -13.13 -6.48 2.81
CA VAL A 62 -13.22 -7.93 3.03
C VAL A 62 -11.97 -8.34 3.79
N ASP A 63 -12.12 -8.58 5.07
CA ASP A 63 -11.03 -8.95 5.97
C ASP A 63 -10.89 -10.46 6.09
N LEU A 64 -9.65 -10.95 6.09
CA LEU A 64 -9.30 -12.34 6.39
C LEU A 64 -9.07 -12.46 7.91
N ASP A 65 -10.17 -12.39 8.65
CA ASP A 65 -10.18 -12.35 10.11
C ASP A 65 -9.92 -13.74 10.75
N GLU A 66 -9.80 -13.76 12.06
CA GLU A 66 -9.56 -14.97 12.85
C GLU A 66 -10.62 -16.06 12.61
N LYS A 67 -11.89 -15.68 12.38
CA LYS A 67 -12.96 -16.65 12.07
C LYS A 67 -12.76 -17.31 10.72
N SER A 68 -12.26 -16.53 9.76
CA SER A 68 -11.91 -17.03 8.43
C SER A 68 -10.73 -17.99 8.53
N LEU A 69 -9.72 -17.68 9.34
CA LEU A 69 -8.56 -18.54 9.56
C LEU A 69 -8.94 -19.84 10.28
N GLN A 70 -9.80 -19.78 11.30
CA GLN A 70 -10.30 -20.98 11.99
C GLN A 70 -11.10 -21.90 11.06
N ARG A 71 -11.88 -21.33 10.13
CA ARG A 71 -12.72 -22.10 9.22
C ARG A 71 -11.97 -22.66 8.02
N PHE A 72 -11.04 -21.91 7.47
CA PHE A 72 -10.39 -22.22 6.20
C PHE A 72 -8.91 -22.58 6.35
N GLY A 73 -8.35 -22.55 7.56
CA GLY A 73 -6.94 -22.82 7.86
C GLY A 73 -6.10 -21.55 7.86
N GLN A 74 -4.86 -21.71 8.30
CA GLN A 74 -3.91 -20.62 8.46
C GLN A 74 -3.54 -19.96 7.13
N TRP A 75 -3.21 -18.68 7.20
CA TRP A 75 -2.63 -17.94 6.09
C TRP A 75 -1.14 -18.32 5.89
N PRO A 76 -0.61 -18.36 4.66
CA PRO A 76 -1.27 -18.02 3.38
C PRO A 76 -2.16 -19.14 2.84
N TRP A 77 -3.32 -18.75 2.31
CA TRP A 77 -4.23 -19.71 1.69
C TRP A 77 -3.77 -20.12 0.28
N PRO A 78 -4.08 -21.36 -0.15
CA PRO A 78 -3.88 -21.79 -1.53
C PRO A 78 -4.52 -20.82 -2.53
N ARG A 79 -3.83 -20.57 -3.64
CA ARG A 79 -4.29 -19.62 -4.68
C ARG A 79 -5.65 -20.00 -5.27
N TYR A 80 -5.97 -21.30 -5.37
CA TYR A 80 -7.30 -21.71 -5.82
C TYR A 80 -8.42 -21.23 -4.88
N ARG A 81 -8.14 -21.11 -3.58
CA ARG A 81 -9.11 -20.59 -2.59
C ARG A 81 -9.31 -19.09 -2.77
N MET A 82 -8.26 -18.37 -3.05
CA MET A 82 -8.33 -16.94 -3.40
C MET A 82 -9.13 -16.76 -4.70
N ALA A 83 -8.89 -17.60 -5.70
CA ALA A 83 -9.67 -17.60 -6.94
C ALA A 83 -11.17 -17.79 -6.69
N LEU A 84 -11.54 -18.74 -5.81
CA LEU A 84 -12.96 -18.97 -5.43
C LEU A 84 -13.57 -17.76 -4.71
N LEU A 85 -12.80 -17.09 -3.83
CA LEU A 85 -13.24 -15.86 -3.17
C LEU A 85 -13.53 -14.77 -4.19
N LEU A 86 -12.59 -14.53 -5.12
CA LEU A 86 -12.75 -13.50 -6.16
C LEU A 86 -13.95 -13.78 -7.07
N LYS A 87 -14.16 -15.03 -7.47
CA LYS A 87 -15.35 -15.43 -8.25
C LYS A 87 -16.65 -15.14 -7.49
N LYS A 88 -16.68 -15.38 -6.18
CA LYS A 88 -17.85 -15.06 -5.35
C LYS A 88 -18.10 -13.56 -5.25
N LEU A 89 -17.05 -12.75 -5.09
CA LEU A 89 -17.15 -11.29 -5.09
C LEU A 89 -17.65 -10.76 -6.44
N GLN A 90 -17.14 -11.30 -7.54
CA GLN A 90 -17.60 -10.96 -8.88
C GLN A 90 -19.08 -11.29 -9.08
N GLN A 91 -19.53 -12.48 -8.64
CA GLN A 91 -20.94 -12.88 -8.67
C GLN A 91 -21.83 -11.99 -7.82
N ALA A 92 -21.28 -11.40 -6.74
CA ALA A 92 -21.98 -10.41 -5.92
C ALA A 92 -22.08 -9.01 -6.57
N GLY A 93 -21.52 -8.83 -7.78
CA GLY A 93 -21.67 -7.61 -8.56
C GLY A 93 -20.71 -6.48 -8.15
N VAL A 94 -19.57 -6.80 -7.58
CA VAL A 94 -18.54 -5.79 -7.27
C VAL A 94 -18.00 -5.18 -8.57
N ARG A 95 -17.71 -3.88 -8.54
CA ARG A 95 -17.20 -3.16 -9.71
C ARG A 95 -15.69 -3.27 -9.87
N ALA A 96 -14.97 -3.41 -8.76
CA ALA A 96 -13.53 -3.65 -8.70
C ALA A 96 -13.17 -4.28 -7.36
N VAL A 97 -12.11 -5.07 -7.34
CA VAL A 97 -11.50 -5.64 -6.12
C VAL A 97 -10.02 -5.30 -6.11
N GLY A 98 -9.60 -4.47 -5.17
CA GLY A 98 -8.19 -4.24 -4.88
C GLY A 98 -7.70 -5.22 -3.82
N MET A 99 -6.57 -5.85 -4.04
CA MET A 99 -5.96 -6.79 -3.10
C MET A 99 -4.74 -6.17 -2.44
N ASP A 100 -4.83 -5.95 -1.13
CA ASP A 100 -3.70 -5.54 -0.28
C ASP A 100 -2.91 -6.78 0.14
N ILE A 101 -2.46 -7.55 -0.86
CA ILE A 101 -1.73 -8.81 -0.70
C ILE A 101 -0.69 -8.88 -1.80
N LEU A 102 0.54 -9.22 -1.40
CA LEU A 102 1.64 -9.44 -2.33
C LEU A 102 1.77 -10.93 -2.67
N PHE A 103 1.69 -11.26 -3.95
CA PHE A 103 1.83 -12.62 -4.47
C PHE A 103 3.17 -12.81 -5.19
N ALA A 104 4.28 -12.61 -4.46
CA ALA A 104 5.63 -12.62 -5.02
C ALA A 104 6.22 -14.03 -5.19
N GLU A 105 5.72 -15.03 -4.46
CA GLU A 105 6.22 -16.39 -4.48
C GLU A 105 5.19 -17.37 -5.05
N PRO A 106 5.66 -18.48 -5.67
CA PRO A 106 4.77 -19.55 -6.11
C PRO A 106 3.98 -20.18 -4.95
N ASP A 107 2.79 -20.66 -5.26
CA ASP A 107 1.95 -21.36 -4.27
C ASP A 107 2.53 -22.74 -3.97
N ARG A 108 3.18 -22.88 -2.81
CA ARG A 108 3.77 -24.14 -2.32
C ARG A 108 2.74 -25.26 -2.13
N THR A 109 1.46 -24.94 -2.06
CA THR A 109 0.39 -25.95 -1.97
C THR A 109 -0.05 -26.48 -3.34
N SER A 110 0.51 -25.96 -4.43
CA SER A 110 0.27 -26.48 -5.78
C SER A 110 0.76 -27.93 -5.86
N PRO A 111 -0.08 -28.88 -6.34
CA PRO A 111 0.34 -30.28 -6.49
C PRO A 111 1.64 -30.44 -7.28
N ALA A 112 1.85 -29.65 -8.32
CA ALA A 112 3.08 -29.66 -9.12
C ALA A 112 4.32 -29.26 -8.30
N ILE A 113 4.22 -28.22 -7.47
CA ILE A 113 5.29 -27.74 -6.60
C ILE A 113 5.56 -28.78 -5.51
N LEU A 114 4.50 -29.28 -4.84
CA LEU A 114 4.63 -30.29 -3.79
C LEU A 114 5.32 -31.57 -4.31
N ARG A 115 4.99 -32.01 -5.52
CA ARG A 115 5.68 -33.14 -6.15
C ARG A 115 7.19 -32.89 -6.31
N GLN A 116 7.56 -31.69 -6.78
CA GLN A 116 8.97 -31.33 -6.96
C GLN A 116 9.73 -31.27 -5.63
N GLU A 117 9.14 -30.69 -4.60
CA GLU A 117 9.74 -30.59 -3.25
C GLU A 117 9.94 -31.99 -2.63
N LEU A 118 8.91 -32.85 -2.69
CA LEU A 118 9.01 -34.23 -2.18
C LEU A 118 10.04 -35.05 -2.94
N LYS A 119 10.12 -34.90 -4.26
CA LYS A 119 11.15 -35.58 -5.07
C LYS A 119 12.55 -35.09 -4.71
N LYS A 120 12.71 -33.78 -4.53
CA LYS A 120 14.00 -33.16 -4.20
C LYS A 120 14.50 -33.52 -2.80
N ASP A 121 13.61 -33.42 -1.80
CA ASP A 121 14.00 -33.44 -0.39
C ASP A 121 13.96 -34.87 0.20
N LEU A 122 13.06 -35.72 -0.32
CA LEU A 122 12.82 -37.05 0.24
C LEU A 122 13.01 -38.17 -0.80
N ASP A 123 13.37 -37.85 -2.05
CA ASP A 123 13.40 -38.76 -3.21
C ASP A 123 12.08 -39.53 -3.43
N VAL A 124 10.95 -38.96 -3.02
CA VAL A 124 9.63 -39.54 -3.19
C VAL A 124 8.97 -38.94 -4.44
N ASP A 125 8.66 -39.78 -5.41
CA ASP A 125 7.89 -39.36 -6.58
C ASP A 125 6.41 -39.65 -6.36
N MET A 126 5.64 -38.60 -6.06
CA MET A 126 4.18 -38.68 -5.92
C MET A 126 3.51 -38.41 -7.26
N ASP A 127 2.63 -39.29 -7.66
CA ASP A 127 1.74 -39.05 -8.80
C ASP A 127 0.34 -38.68 -8.27
N PHE A 128 -0.16 -37.54 -8.76
CA PHE A 128 -1.53 -37.11 -8.54
C PHE A 128 -2.44 -37.70 -9.62
N ALA A 129 -2.49 -39.04 -9.71
CA ALA A 129 -3.32 -39.77 -10.67
C ALA A 129 -4.79 -39.35 -10.52
N GLY A 130 -5.42 -39.01 -11.63
CA GLY A 130 -6.81 -38.56 -11.65
C GLY A 130 -7.02 -37.06 -11.41
N LEU A 131 -5.99 -36.29 -11.00
CA LEU A 131 -6.10 -34.83 -10.93
C LEU A 131 -5.83 -34.23 -12.34
N PRO A 132 -6.82 -33.50 -12.90
CA PRO A 132 -6.64 -32.80 -14.17
C PRO A 132 -5.42 -31.89 -14.13
N GLU A 133 -4.68 -31.79 -15.24
CA GLU A 133 -3.46 -30.97 -15.33
C GLU A 133 -3.73 -29.50 -14.98
N ALA A 134 -4.87 -28.97 -15.38
CA ALA A 134 -5.31 -27.62 -15.05
C ALA A 134 -5.44 -27.34 -13.55
N LEU A 135 -5.61 -28.37 -12.71
CA LEU A 135 -5.73 -28.26 -11.25
C LEU A 135 -4.43 -28.57 -10.51
N ARG A 136 -3.32 -28.81 -11.23
CA ARG A 136 -2.01 -29.10 -10.62
C ARG A 136 -1.22 -27.85 -10.29
N ASP A 137 -1.62 -26.69 -10.82
CA ASP A 137 -0.97 -25.39 -10.62
C ASP A 137 -1.99 -24.36 -10.12
N ASN A 138 -1.91 -24.04 -8.84
CA ASN A 138 -2.81 -23.09 -8.20
C ASN A 138 -2.58 -21.65 -8.68
N ASP A 139 -1.35 -21.27 -9.03
CA ASP A 139 -1.06 -19.94 -9.55
C ASP A 139 -1.69 -19.75 -10.93
N ARG A 140 -1.71 -20.80 -11.75
CA ARG A 140 -2.41 -20.79 -13.04
C ARG A 140 -3.93 -20.63 -12.87
N ILE A 141 -4.54 -21.37 -11.94
CA ILE A 141 -5.98 -21.24 -11.61
C ILE A 141 -6.30 -19.80 -11.20
N PHE A 142 -5.44 -19.21 -10.38
CA PHE A 142 -5.60 -17.84 -9.93
C PHE A 142 -5.41 -16.84 -11.06
N ALA A 143 -4.38 -17.01 -11.90
CA ALA A 143 -4.15 -16.18 -13.08
C ALA A 143 -5.35 -16.19 -14.05
N ASP A 144 -5.93 -17.38 -14.31
CA ASP A 144 -7.11 -17.49 -15.15
C ASP A 144 -8.31 -16.73 -14.55
N THR A 145 -8.49 -16.81 -13.23
CA THR A 145 -9.53 -16.03 -12.53
C THR A 145 -9.30 -14.53 -12.62
N LEU A 146 -8.04 -14.07 -12.50
CA LEU A 146 -7.71 -12.65 -12.61
C LEU A 146 -8.08 -12.05 -13.97
N ARG A 147 -7.89 -12.81 -15.07
CA ARG A 147 -8.26 -12.36 -16.42
C ARG A 147 -9.75 -12.13 -16.61
N GLU A 148 -10.58 -12.82 -15.84
CA GLU A 148 -12.04 -12.83 -16.00
C GLU A 148 -12.76 -11.71 -15.23
N GLY A 149 -12.06 -10.95 -14.37
CA GLY A 149 -12.72 -9.99 -13.48
C GLY A 149 -11.98 -8.67 -13.27
N PRO A 150 -12.61 -7.71 -12.63
CA PRO A 150 -12.05 -6.38 -12.39
C PRO A 150 -11.12 -6.39 -11.16
N PHE A 151 -10.06 -7.15 -11.24
CA PHE A 151 -9.15 -7.39 -10.12
C PHE A 151 -7.86 -6.57 -10.25
N VAL A 152 -7.43 -5.95 -9.15
CA VAL A 152 -6.20 -5.16 -9.05
C VAL A 152 -5.26 -5.84 -8.08
N LEU A 153 -4.09 -6.25 -8.55
CA LEU A 153 -3.03 -6.84 -7.72
C LEU A 153 -2.16 -5.77 -7.06
N GLY A 154 -1.73 -6.04 -5.83
CA GLY A 154 -0.79 -5.21 -5.11
C GLY A 154 0.67 -5.47 -5.52
N PHE A 155 1.47 -4.40 -5.56
CA PHE A 155 2.92 -4.45 -5.56
C PHE A 155 3.49 -3.48 -4.51
N PHE A 156 4.75 -3.64 -4.13
CA PHE A 156 5.33 -2.88 -3.04
C PHE A 156 6.67 -2.26 -3.44
N PHE A 157 6.83 -0.94 -3.24
CA PHE A 157 8.11 -0.24 -3.39
C PHE A 157 8.95 -0.38 -2.13
N GLU A 158 10.19 -0.83 -2.26
CA GLU A 158 11.17 -0.89 -1.17
C GLU A 158 12.01 0.38 -1.16
N PHE A 159 11.90 1.18 -0.10
CA PHE A 159 12.63 2.44 0.05
C PHE A 159 13.90 2.29 0.89
N GLU A 160 13.94 1.32 1.82
CA GLU A 160 15.05 1.12 2.77
C GLU A 160 15.57 -0.32 2.71
N GLY A 161 16.90 -0.48 2.83
CA GLY A 161 17.54 -1.78 3.00
C GLY A 161 17.54 -2.70 1.78
N ALA A 162 17.01 -2.25 0.67
CA ALA A 162 16.93 -3.02 -0.55
C ALA A 162 18.31 -3.18 -1.20
N VAL A 163 18.64 -4.41 -1.60
CA VAL A 163 19.74 -4.65 -2.54
C VAL A 163 19.25 -4.11 -3.89
N PRO A 164 19.94 -3.11 -4.48
CA PRO A 164 19.53 -2.59 -5.78
C PRO A 164 19.43 -3.75 -6.78
N GLN A 165 18.29 -3.93 -7.40
CA GLN A 165 18.15 -4.88 -8.48
C GLN A 165 19.06 -4.43 -9.64
N ALA A 166 19.80 -5.37 -10.20
CA ALA A 166 20.68 -5.09 -11.34
C ALA A 166 19.82 -4.72 -12.56
N GLY A 167 19.60 -3.44 -12.75
CA GLY A 167 18.86 -2.88 -13.88
C GLY A 167 17.66 -2.00 -13.46
N PRO A 168 17.14 -1.19 -14.38
CA PRO A 168 15.96 -0.38 -14.12
C PRO A 168 14.77 -1.29 -13.87
N VAL A 169 14.06 -1.05 -12.76
CA VAL A 169 12.80 -1.72 -12.46
C VAL A 169 11.79 -1.39 -13.57
N GLN A 170 11.42 -2.39 -14.35
CA GLN A 170 10.47 -2.20 -15.45
C GLN A 170 9.04 -2.28 -14.91
N VAL A 171 8.48 -1.15 -14.51
CA VAL A 171 7.06 -1.02 -14.15
C VAL A 171 6.13 -1.32 -15.34
N LYS A 172 6.68 -1.36 -16.56
CA LYS A 172 5.95 -1.60 -17.82
C LYS A 172 5.19 -2.93 -17.85
N ASP A 173 5.70 -3.94 -17.15
CA ASP A 173 5.09 -5.27 -17.13
C ASP A 173 3.98 -5.40 -16.06
N LEU A 174 3.76 -4.36 -15.26
CA LEU A 174 2.82 -4.38 -14.14
C LEU A 174 1.42 -3.87 -14.47
N ASN A 175 1.18 -3.31 -15.66
CA ASN A 175 -0.12 -2.69 -15.99
C ASN A 175 -0.63 -1.73 -14.89
N PRO A 176 0.16 -0.73 -14.45
CA PRO A 176 -0.25 0.12 -13.34
C PRO A 176 -1.50 0.92 -13.71
N ALA A 177 -2.49 0.95 -12.83
CA ALA A 177 -3.63 1.82 -12.94
C ALA A 177 -3.18 3.26 -12.69
N MET A 178 -2.94 4.03 -13.74
CA MET A 178 -2.58 5.43 -13.64
C MET A 178 -3.82 6.32 -13.63
N LEU A 179 -3.97 7.14 -12.60
CA LEU A 179 -5.04 8.13 -12.49
C LEU A 179 -4.66 9.49 -13.08
N ALA A 180 -3.39 9.73 -13.41
CA ALA A 180 -2.91 11.00 -13.94
C ALA A 180 -3.33 11.19 -15.41
N LYS A 181 -4.05 12.26 -15.66
CA LYS A 181 -4.57 12.63 -16.97
C LYS A 181 -3.64 13.56 -17.75
N ASP A 182 -2.70 14.22 -17.10
CA ASP A 182 -1.76 15.18 -17.67
C ASP A 182 -0.31 14.77 -17.41
N GLN A 183 0.42 14.50 -18.50
CA GLN A 183 1.84 14.10 -18.46
C GLN A 183 2.80 15.24 -18.07
N ASP A 184 2.30 16.46 -17.85
CA ASP A 184 3.13 17.66 -17.69
C ASP A 184 3.49 18.03 -16.23
N ILE A 185 3.11 17.25 -15.23
CA ILE A 185 3.35 17.59 -13.81
C ILE A 185 4.44 16.72 -13.16
N LEU A 186 5.32 16.14 -13.94
CA LEU A 186 6.49 15.45 -13.36
C LEU A 186 7.56 16.47 -12.98
N LEU A 187 7.49 17.03 -11.78
CA LEU A 187 8.57 17.80 -11.18
C LEU A 187 9.63 16.80 -10.64
N PRO A 188 10.83 16.68 -11.30
CA PRO A 188 11.83 15.66 -10.95
C PRO A 188 12.40 15.93 -9.60
N GLY A 189 12.00 16.04 -8.58
CA GLY A 189 12.51 16.31 -7.24
C GLY A 189 11.46 16.17 -6.15
N LEU A 190 10.19 16.02 -6.56
CA LEU A 190 9.08 15.78 -5.65
C LEU A 190 8.58 14.32 -5.65
N LEU A 191 9.16 13.48 -6.55
CA LEU A 191 8.77 12.09 -6.65
C LEU A 191 9.63 11.22 -5.72
N PHE A 192 8.99 10.30 -5.04
CA PHE A 192 9.69 9.26 -4.31
C PHE A 192 10.37 8.31 -5.29
N SER A 193 11.66 8.05 -5.07
CA SER A 193 12.42 7.06 -5.84
C SER A 193 12.68 5.84 -4.97
N ALA A 194 12.24 4.68 -5.42
CA ALA A 194 12.49 3.41 -4.73
C ALA A 194 13.61 2.64 -5.45
N PRO A 195 14.62 2.14 -4.73
CA PRO A 195 15.72 1.36 -5.31
C PRO A 195 15.28 -0.03 -5.76
N SER A 196 14.20 -0.57 -5.21
CA SER A 196 13.68 -1.89 -5.62
C SER A 196 12.17 -1.96 -5.52
N LEU A 197 11.62 -3.02 -6.13
CA LEU A 197 10.21 -3.28 -6.26
C LEU A 197 9.93 -4.76 -5.98
N LEU A 198 9.08 -5.04 -5.01
CA LEU A 198 8.48 -6.36 -4.83
C LEU A 198 7.20 -6.45 -5.66
N GLN A 199 7.22 -7.34 -6.64
CA GLN A 199 6.12 -7.49 -7.60
C GLN A 199 5.47 -8.86 -7.48
N PRO A 200 4.22 -9.01 -7.91
CA PRO A 200 3.60 -10.33 -8.06
C PRO A 200 4.37 -11.19 -9.05
N LEU A 201 4.16 -12.50 -8.99
CA LEU A 201 4.67 -13.43 -10.01
C LEU A 201 4.31 -12.93 -11.41
N ALA A 202 5.24 -13.08 -12.34
CA ALA A 202 5.09 -12.57 -13.72
C ALA A 202 3.81 -13.04 -14.42
N ASN A 203 3.42 -14.32 -14.21
CA ASN A 203 2.17 -14.88 -14.75
C ASN A 203 0.91 -14.24 -14.12
N LEU A 204 0.96 -13.86 -12.85
CA LEU A 204 -0.14 -13.19 -12.16
C LEU A 204 -0.22 -11.72 -12.56
N ALA A 205 0.91 -11.03 -12.63
CA ALA A 205 0.97 -9.64 -13.07
C ALA A 205 0.47 -9.48 -14.53
N ALA A 206 0.87 -10.38 -15.40
CA ALA A 206 0.40 -10.40 -16.80
C ALA A 206 -1.08 -10.77 -16.94
N ALA A 207 -1.65 -11.51 -15.98
CA ALA A 207 -3.05 -11.91 -15.98
C ALA A 207 -3.98 -10.85 -15.41
N ALA A 208 -3.49 -10.06 -14.45
CA ALA A 208 -4.30 -9.02 -13.81
C ALA A 208 -4.58 -7.87 -14.77
N PRO A 209 -5.84 -7.39 -14.86
CA PRO A 209 -6.18 -6.23 -15.71
C PRO A 209 -5.50 -4.94 -15.23
N ALA A 210 -5.17 -4.85 -13.93
CA ALA A 210 -4.44 -3.73 -13.38
C ALA A 210 -3.63 -4.15 -12.15
N THR A 211 -2.61 -3.33 -11.83
CA THR A 211 -1.86 -3.41 -10.58
C THR A 211 -1.81 -2.05 -9.89
N GLY A 212 -1.59 -2.03 -8.58
CA GLY A 212 -1.44 -0.81 -7.81
C GLY A 212 -0.45 -1.00 -6.67
N PHE A 213 0.23 0.06 -6.25
CA PHE A 213 1.11 -0.03 -5.09
C PHE A 213 0.31 -0.07 -3.78
N ILE A 214 0.83 -0.84 -2.81
CA ILE A 214 0.23 -1.03 -1.49
C ILE A 214 1.03 -0.36 -0.37
N ASN A 215 2.01 0.47 -0.73
CA ASN A 215 2.82 1.18 0.25
C ASN A 215 1.97 2.15 1.06
N THR A 216 2.21 2.14 2.36
CA THR A 216 1.67 3.14 3.29
C THR A 216 2.83 3.75 4.08
N ILE A 217 2.86 5.07 4.15
CA ILE A 217 3.83 5.80 4.97
C ILE A 217 3.13 6.20 6.26
N ARG A 218 3.62 5.68 7.37
CA ARG A 218 3.12 6.05 8.70
C ARG A 218 3.89 7.26 9.20
N ASP A 219 3.18 8.18 9.83
CA ASP A 219 3.81 9.26 10.57
C ASP A 219 4.59 8.71 11.78
N GLN A 220 5.41 9.54 12.40
CA GLN A 220 6.23 9.13 13.56
C GLN A 220 5.42 8.60 14.75
N ASP A 221 4.15 8.95 14.83
CA ASP A 221 3.21 8.46 15.85
C ASP A 221 2.47 7.18 15.44
N GLY A 222 2.81 6.60 14.29
CA GLY A 222 2.23 5.36 13.77
C GLY A 222 0.89 5.52 13.05
N VAL A 223 0.37 6.74 12.95
CA VAL A 223 -0.92 7.02 12.30
C VAL A 223 -0.71 7.26 10.80
N LEU A 224 -1.61 6.72 9.97
CA LEU A 224 -1.65 6.96 8.53
C LEU A 224 -2.46 8.24 8.26
N ARG A 225 -1.82 9.30 7.78
CA ARG A 225 -2.48 10.57 7.41
C ARG A 225 -2.31 10.93 5.94
N SER A 226 -1.36 10.32 5.28
CA SER A 226 -1.08 10.55 3.87
C SER A 226 -0.80 9.23 3.15
N THR A 227 -1.16 9.20 1.88
CA THR A 227 -0.81 8.10 0.97
C THR A 227 0.02 8.71 -0.15
N PRO A 228 1.17 8.13 -0.52
CA PRO A 228 1.88 8.58 -1.71
C PRO A 228 0.97 8.41 -2.93
N VAL A 229 0.96 9.41 -3.81
CA VAL A 229 0.14 9.42 -5.04
C VAL A 229 1.07 9.56 -6.23
#